data_65513c3f6c63119a47b9b19eb67d257d
#
_entry.id   65513c3f6c63119a47b9b19eb67d257d
#
_cell.length_a   1.000
_cell.length_b   1.000
_cell.length_c   1.000
_cell.angle_alpha   90.00
_cell.angle_beta   90.00
_cell.angle_gamma   90.00
#
_symmetry.space_group_name_H-M   'P 1'
#
loop_
_entity.id
_entity.type
_entity.pdbx_description
1 polymer ?
#
loop_
_entity_poly.entity_id
_entity_poly.type
_entity_poly.pdbx_seq_one_letter_code
_entity_poly.pdbx_strand_id
1 'polypeptide(L)'
;PTRTRRQRQMCIRDRYMFGHFELPSFYMNAMVQMPDHGELKAHHFKHQEYVFSGHFHKRQVQGSIHYMGNAFPHNYADAWDDKRGMMILDKENNKEPHYIDWLDCPKYRTVKLSQLLDEKDTLLKNKMYLRVTLDLPISYEEASFIKETFINEYDCREITLIPSQQDEEIH
;
A
#
# COMPACT_ATOMS: atom_id res chain seq x y z
N PRO A 1 -10.24 -44.35 9.92
CA PRO A 1 -9.25 -43.63 9.13
C PRO A 1 -9.83 -43.02 7.86
N THR A 2 -10.93 -43.56 7.33
CA THR A 2 -11.51 -43.15 6.05
C THR A 2 -12.33 -41.86 6.13
N ARG A 3 -12.85 -41.50 7.31
CA ARG A 3 -13.65 -40.28 7.49
C ARG A 3 -12.83 -38.99 7.41
N THR A 4 -11.60 -39.04 7.93
CA THR A 4 -10.69 -37.89 7.95
C THR A 4 -10.17 -37.53 6.51
N ARG A 5 -9.98 -38.53 5.67
CA ARG A 5 -9.53 -38.33 4.30
C ARG A 5 -10.63 -37.74 3.40
N ARG A 6 -11.90 -38.12 3.61
CA ARG A 6 -13.04 -37.50 2.93
C ARG A 6 -13.29 -36.05 3.36
N GLN A 7 -13.11 -35.74 4.63
CA GLN A 7 -13.22 -34.38 5.14
C GLN A 7 -12.14 -33.46 4.54
N ARG A 8 -10.88 -33.93 4.44
CA ARG A 8 -9.80 -33.18 3.78
C ARG A 8 -10.07 -32.97 2.29
N GLN A 9 -10.67 -33.91 1.61
CA GLN A 9 -11.05 -33.73 0.20
C GLN A 9 -12.22 -32.76 0.00
N MET A 10 -13.14 -32.65 0.96
CA MET A 10 -14.22 -31.65 0.91
C MET A 10 -13.67 -30.24 1.15
N CYS A 11 -12.72 -30.04 2.07
CA CYS A 11 -12.08 -28.74 2.31
C CYS A 11 -11.25 -28.24 1.11
N ILE A 12 -10.72 -29.12 0.28
CA ILE A 12 -9.99 -28.77 -0.95
C ILE A 12 -10.90 -28.19 -2.05
N ARG A 13 -12.22 -28.34 -1.93
CA ARG A 13 -13.21 -27.84 -2.88
C ARG A 13 -13.97 -26.61 -2.39
N ASP A 14 -13.55 -26.04 -1.27
CA ASP A 14 -14.17 -24.82 -0.79
C ASP A 14 -13.93 -23.70 -1.81
N ARG A 15 -14.99 -23.04 -2.20
CA ARG A 15 -14.97 -21.96 -3.18
C ARG A 15 -14.12 -20.80 -2.71
N TYR A 16 -14.16 -20.50 -1.42
CA TYR A 16 -13.48 -19.38 -0.79
C TYR A 16 -12.49 -19.84 0.25
N MET A 17 -11.31 -19.22 0.25
CA MET A 17 -10.30 -19.38 1.28
C MET A 17 -9.90 -18.03 1.83
N PHE A 18 -9.77 -17.92 3.14
CA PHE A 18 -9.31 -16.72 3.82
C PHE A 18 -8.07 -17.05 4.65
N GLY A 19 -7.07 -16.19 4.60
CA GLY A 19 -5.84 -16.42 5.32
C GLY A 19 -4.94 -15.19 5.42
N HIS A 20 -3.73 -15.45 5.91
CA HIS A 20 -2.67 -14.44 6.06
C HIS A 20 -1.38 -15.07 5.56
N PHE A 21 -1.16 -15.00 4.24
CA PHE A 21 -0.13 -15.74 3.55
C PHE A 21 0.98 -14.83 3.04
N GLU A 22 2.20 -15.35 3.05
CA GLU A 22 3.34 -14.78 2.33
C GLU A 22 3.59 -15.60 1.06
N LEU A 23 3.15 -15.08 -0.07
CA LEU A 23 3.35 -15.77 -1.33
C LEU A 23 4.39 -15.06 -2.18
N PRO A 24 5.33 -15.82 -2.81
CA PRO A 24 6.31 -15.24 -3.70
C PRO A 24 5.65 -14.58 -4.91
N SER A 25 6.37 -13.65 -5.52
CA SER A 25 5.96 -12.89 -6.70
C SER A 25 4.86 -11.84 -6.46
N PHE A 26 4.32 -11.74 -5.26
CA PHE A 26 3.44 -10.65 -4.87
C PHE A 26 4.24 -9.49 -4.27
N TYR A 27 3.72 -8.27 -4.38
CA TYR A 27 4.34 -7.09 -3.78
C TYR A 27 4.00 -6.99 -2.30
N MET A 28 5.03 -6.86 -1.47
CA MET A 28 4.89 -6.65 -0.02
C MET A 28 4.29 -5.26 0.28
N ASN A 29 4.75 -4.27 -0.50
CA ASN A 29 4.31 -2.87 -0.47
C ASN A 29 4.38 -2.27 -1.89
N ALA A 30 4.35 -0.95 -2.02
CA ALA A 30 4.38 -0.30 -3.33
C ALA A 30 5.64 -0.60 -4.16
N MET A 31 6.76 -0.98 -3.52
CA MET A 31 8.09 -1.05 -4.14
C MET A 31 8.72 -2.45 -4.14
N VAL A 32 8.47 -3.27 -3.13
CA VAL A 32 9.20 -4.51 -2.88
C VAL A 32 8.35 -5.73 -3.18
N GLN A 33 8.86 -6.59 -4.05
CA GLN A 33 8.25 -7.88 -4.38
C GLN A 33 8.81 -8.98 -3.48
N MET A 34 7.92 -9.87 -3.01
CA MET A 34 8.31 -11.03 -2.19
C MET A 34 9.14 -12.01 -3.01
N PRO A 35 10.38 -12.30 -2.59
CA PRO A 35 11.22 -13.31 -3.22
C PRO A 35 10.70 -14.72 -2.95
N ASP A 36 11.13 -15.69 -3.76
CA ASP A 36 10.75 -17.10 -3.60
C ASP A 36 11.62 -17.77 -2.51
N HIS A 37 11.20 -17.67 -1.27
CA HIS A 37 11.85 -18.33 -0.11
C HIS A 37 10.98 -19.40 0.52
N GLY A 38 9.71 -19.47 0.14
CA GLY A 38 8.70 -20.22 0.86
C GLY A 38 8.37 -21.57 0.27
N GLU A 39 7.89 -22.44 1.13
CA GLU A 39 7.27 -23.69 0.73
C GLU A 39 5.89 -23.48 0.14
N LEU A 40 5.19 -22.39 0.55
CA LEU A 40 3.84 -22.06 0.10
C LEU A 40 3.90 -21.25 -1.20
N LYS A 41 3.22 -21.77 -2.23
CA LYS A 41 3.18 -21.15 -3.55
C LYS A 41 1.75 -21.06 -4.08
N ALA A 42 1.51 -20.17 -5.03
CA ALA A 42 0.19 -19.94 -5.62
C ALA A 42 -0.50 -21.22 -6.13
N HIS A 43 0.26 -22.17 -6.66
CA HIS A 43 -0.31 -23.42 -7.20
C HIS A 43 -0.94 -24.32 -6.13
N HIS A 44 -0.62 -24.15 -4.84
CA HIS A 44 -1.27 -24.89 -3.77
C HIS A 44 -2.75 -24.53 -3.62
N PHE A 45 -3.15 -23.36 -4.13
CA PHE A 45 -4.51 -22.81 -4.08
C PHE A 45 -5.32 -23.02 -5.37
N LYS A 46 -4.83 -23.83 -6.31
CA LYS A 46 -5.44 -24.04 -7.64
C LYS A 46 -6.88 -24.55 -7.65
N HIS A 47 -7.35 -25.06 -6.52
CA HIS A 47 -8.71 -25.61 -6.39
C HIS A 47 -9.71 -24.62 -5.81
N GLN A 48 -9.25 -23.48 -5.29
CA GLN A 48 -10.08 -22.41 -4.78
C GLN A 48 -10.45 -21.46 -5.91
N GLU A 49 -11.69 -21.03 -5.94
CA GLU A 49 -12.15 -19.99 -6.84
C GLU A 49 -11.62 -18.62 -6.42
N TYR A 50 -11.62 -18.37 -5.12
CA TYR A 50 -11.07 -17.16 -4.52
C TYR A 50 -10.25 -17.49 -3.28
N VAL A 51 -9.08 -16.87 -3.20
CA VAL A 51 -8.22 -16.87 -2.02
C VAL A 51 -8.00 -15.42 -1.59
N PHE A 52 -8.49 -15.07 -0.42
CA PHE A 52 -8.33 -13.73 0.14
C PHE A 52 -7.27 -13.76 1.23
N SER A 53 -6.24 -12.96 1.03
CA SER A 53 -5.10 -12.90 1.96
C SER A 53 -4.88 -11.48 2.48
N GLY A 54 -4.59 -11.39 3.78
CA GLY A 54 -3.91 -10.24 4.38
C GLY A 54 -2.40 -10.33 4.18
N HIS A 55 -1.64 -9.74 5.08
CA HIS A 55 -0.18 -9.65 5.16
C HIS A 55 0.41 -8.53 4.30
N PHE A 56 0.23 -8.56 2.97
CA PHE A 56 0.81 -7.54 2.10
C PHE A 56 -0.04 -6.27 2.05
N HIS A 57 0.62 -5.11 2.15
CA HIS A 57 -0.02 -3.81 2.22
C HIS A 57 -0.64 -3.38 0.89
N LYS A 58 -0.07 -3.81 -0.22
CA LYS A 58 -0.54 -3.45 -1.55
C LYS A 58 -1.72 -4.32 -1.96
N ARG A 59 -2.81 -3.68 -2.41
CA ARG A 59 -3.92 -4.38 -3.06
C ARG A 59 -3.46 -4.92 -4.41
N GLN A 60 -3.63 -6.21 -4.63
CA GLN A 60 -3.23 -6.87 -5.86
C GLN A 60 -3.94 -8.20 -6.05
N VAL A 61 -4.06 -8.62 -7.31
CA VAL A 61 -4.72 -9.87 -7.68
C VAL A 61 -3.86 -10.60 -8.70
N GLN A 62 -3.64 -11.88 -8.49
CA GLN A 62 -3.01 -12.78 -9.45
C GLN A 62 -3.78 -14.10 -9.47
N GLY A 63 -4.43 -14.40 -10.60
CA GLY A 63 -5.33 -15.56 -10.71
C GLY A 63 -6.46 -15.50 -9.68
N SER A 64 -6.62 -16.56 -8.90
CA SER A 64 -7.63 -16.62 -7.85
C SER A 64 -7.21 -15.95 -6.53
N ILE A 65 -5.98 -15.46 -6.42
CA ILE A 65 -5.41 -14.93 -5.17
C ILE A 65 -5.56 -13.42 -5.12
N HIS A 66 -6.23 -12.95 -4.08
CA HIS A 66 -6.54 -11.55 -3.81
C HIS A 66 -5.89 -11.12 -2.50
N TYR A 67 -4.90 -10.22 -2.57
CA TYR A 67 -4.44 -9.45 -1.42
C TYR A 67 -5.26 -8.18 -1.32
N MET A 68 -5.98 -8.04 -0.23
CA MET A 68 -6.90 -6.91 -0.02
C MET A 68 -6.16 -5.59 0.24
N GLY A 69 -4.92 -5.68 0.70
CA GLY A 69 -4.13 -4.53 1.11
C GLY A 69 -4.61 -3.92 2.41
N ASN A 70 -4.00 -2.80 2.79
CA ASN A 70 -4.43 -2.03 3.94
C ASN A 70 -5.65 -1.16 3.61
N ALA A 71 -6.45 -0.85 4.62
CA ALA A 71 -7.60 0.06 4.46
C ALA A 71 -7.18 1.51 4.13
N PHE A 72 -5.98 1.91 4.55
CA PHE A 72 -5.34 3.19 4.26
C PHE A 72 -3.81 3.03 4.32
N PRO A 73 -3.03 3.93 3.69
CA PRO A 73 -1.57 3.90 3.76
C PRO A 73 -1.09 4.08 5.21
N HIS A 74 -0.09 3.28 5.63
CA HIS A 74 0.42 3.30 7.00
C HIS A 74 1.71 4.07 7.17
N ASN A 75 2.51 4.16 6.12
CA ASN A 75 3.83 4.80 6.15
C ASN A 75 4.32 5.14 4.72
N TYR A 76 5.54 5.65 4.62
CA TYR A 76 6.12 6.05 3.33
C TYR A 76 6.46 4.89 2.38
N ALA A 77 6.46 3.63 2.83
CA ALA A 77 6.53 2.49 1.91
C ALA A 77 5.26 2.32 1.08
N ASP A 78 4.15 2.91 1.52
CA ASP A 78 2.87 2.96 0.83
C ASP A 78 2.67 4.27 0.03
N ALA A 79 3.72 5.11 -0.09
CA ALA A 79 3.62 6.39 -0.80
C ALA A 79 3.14 6.18 -2.24
N TRP A 80 2.23 7.05 -2.70
CA TRP A 80 1.62 7.03 -4.04
C TRP A 80 0.69 5.83 -4.33
N ASP A 81 0.50 4.91 -3.39
CA ASP A 81 -0.44 3.81 -3.55
C ASP A 81 -1.77 4.14 -2.84
N ASP A 82 -2.66 4.81 -3.55
CA ASP A 82 -3.94 5.34 -3.03
C ASP A 82 -5.12 4.37 -3.18
N LYS A 83 -4.94 3.21 -3.81
CA LYS A 83 -6.00 2.22 -3.96
C LYS A 83 -6.20 1.44 -2.66
N ARG A 84 -6.83 2.10 -1.69
CA ARG A 84 -7.05 1.64 -0.32
C ARG A 84 -8.51 1.70 0.07
N GLY A 85 -8.93 0.81 0.94
CA GLY A 85 -10.31 0.76 1.39
C GLY A 85 -10.73 -0.62 1.83
N MET A 86 -11.90 -1.05 1.41
CA MET A 86 -12.47 -2.34 1.79
C MET A 86 -12.92 -3.15 0.57
N MET A 87 -13.18 -4.42 0.79
CA MET A 87 -13.75 -5.33 -0.21
C MET A 87 -15.09 -5.85 0.26
N ILE A 88 -16.05 -5.90 -0.64
CA ILE A 88 -17.35 -6.53 -0.44
C ILE A 88 -17.40 -7.83 -1.24
N LEU A 89 -17.77 -8.90 -0.57
CA LEU A 89 -18.01 -10.20 -1.16
C LEU A 89 -19.50 -10.56 -1.00
N ASP A 90 -20.24 -10.55 -2.11
CA ASP A 90 -21.64 -10.94 -2.16
C ASP A 90 -21.78 -12.42 -2.52
N LYS A 91 -21.87 -13.26 -1.49
CA LYS A 91 -21.97 -14.70 -1.65
C LYS A 91 -23.32 -15.17 -2.20
N GLU A 92 -24.37 -14.44 -1.89
CA GLU A 92 -25.74 -14.86 -2.24
C GLU A 92 -26.01 -14.69 -3.73
N ASN A 93 -25.52 -13.59 -4.29
CA ASN A 93 -25.69 -13.27 -5.71
C ASN A 93 -24.53 -13.75 -6.59
N ASN A 94 -23.57 -14.47 -6.02
CA ASN A 94 -22.42 -15.01 -6.75
C ASN A 94 -21.64 -13.97 -7.56
N LYS A 95 -21.53 -12.77 -7.01
CA LYS A 95 -20.82 -11.65 -7.64
C LYS A 95 -19.33 -11.71 -7.36
N GLU A 96 -18.56 -11.19 -8.27
CA GLU A 96 -17.11 -11.01 -8.08
C GLU A 96 -16.83 -10.04 -6.92
N PRO A 97 -15.66 -10.18 -6.26
CA PRO A 97 -15.23 -9.26 -5.21
C PRO A 97 -15.24 -7.82 -5.70
N HIS A 98 -15.88 -6.95 -4.95
CA HIS A 98 -16.00 -5.52 -5.26
C HIS A 98 -15.18 -4.69 -4.27
N TYR A 99 -14.34 -3.80 -4.77
CA TYR A 99 -13.50 -2.92 -3.96
C TYR A 99 -14.11 -1.52 -3.87
N ILE A 100 -14.15 -0.99 -2.65
CA ILE A 100 -14.55 0.38 -2.37
C ILE A 100 -13.33 1.11 -1.82
N ASP A 101 -12.86 2.13 -2.56
CA ASP A 101 -11.72 2.92 -2.15
C ASP A 101 -12.14 4.01 -1.15
N TRP A 102 -11.34 4.19 -0.11
CA TRP A 102 -11.51 5.29 0.82
C TRP A 102 -10.76 6.52 0.29
N LEU A 103 -11.45 7.34 -0.48
CA LEU A 103 -10.85 8.48 -1.19
C LEU A 103 -10.30 9.55 -0.25
N ASP A 104 -10.91 9.73 0.92
CA ASP A 104 -10.50 10.71 1.95
C ASP A 104 -9.58 10.09 3.02
N CYS A 105 -8.87 9.03 2.72
CA CYS A 105 -7.88 8.46 3.63
C CYS A 105 -6.63 9.35 3.73
N PRO A 106 -5.87 9.27 4.86
CA PRO A 106 -4.56 9.86 4.94
C PRO A 106 -3.66 9.37 3.81
N LYS A 107 -2.83 10.26 3.25
CA LYS A 107 -1.96 9.94 2.10
C LYS A 107 -0.52 10.22 2.41
N TYR A 108 0.36 9.37 1.89
CA TYR A 108 1.80 9.54 1.98
C TYR A 108 2.37 9.92 0.63
N ARG A 109 3.25 10.93 0.61
CA ARG A 109 3.94 11.38 -0.61
C ARG A 109 5.41 11.57 -0.33
N THR A 110 6.24 11.17 -1.30
CA THR A 110 7.64 11.52 -1.37
C THR A 110 7.83 12.35 -2.62
N VAL A 111 8.31 13.58 -2.48
CA VAL A 111 8.44 14.56 -3.55
C VAL A 111 9.77 15.31 -3.42
N LYS A 112 10.21 15.97 -4.49
CA LYS A 112 11.28 16.94 -4.45
C LYS A 112 10.75 18.32 -4.07
N LEU A 113 11.60 19.16 -3.47
CA LEU A 113 11.20 20.52 -3.11
C LEU A 113 10.81 21.33 -4.35
N SER A 114 11.59 21.24 -5.43
CA SER A 114 11.27 21.90 -6.70
C SER A 114 9.87 21.52 -7.21
N GLN A 115 9.56 20.24 -7.23
CA GLN A 115 8.23 19.75 -7.64
C GLN A 115 7.12 20.24 -6.71
N LEU A 116 7.38 20.23 -5.40
CA LEU A 116 6.39 20.69 -4.43
C LEU A 116 6.05 22.17 -4.61
N LEU A 117 7.05 23.03 -4.89
CA LEU A 117 6.82 24.45 -5.12
C LEU A 117 6.05 24.73 -6.41
N ASP A 118 6.32 23.96 -7.47
CA ASP A 118 5.67 24.13 -8.77
C ASP A 118 4.23 23.59 -8.79
N GLU A 119 3.99 22.47 -8.12
CA GLU A 119 2.73 21.73 -8.22
C GLU A 119 1.94 21.69 -6.90
N LYS A 120 2.20 22.58 -5.94
CA LYS A 120 1.63 22.57 -4.58
C LYS A 120 0.11 22.39 -4.56
N ASP A 121 -0.63 23.11 -5.38
CA ASP A 121 -2.09 23.10 -5.38
C ASP A 121 -2.71 21.79 -5.88
N THR A 122 -1.95 21.02 -6.66
CA THR A 122 -2.36 19.70 -7.15
C THR A 122 -1.89 18.57 -6.25
N LEU A 123 -0.70 18.71 -5.69
CA LEU A 123 -0.07 17.71 -4.83
C LEU A 123 -0.60 17.75 -3.41
N LEU A 124 -0.76 18.95 -2.85
CA LEU A 124 -1.15 19.12 -1.45
C LEU A 124 -2.66 19.00 -1.26
N LYS A 125 -3.03 18.20 -0.29
CA LYS A 125 -4.42 18.02 0.18
C LYS A 125 -4.40 17.78 1.67
N ASN A 126 -5.55 17.89 2.32
CA ASN A 126 -5.66 17.62 3.74
C ASN A 126 -5.22 16.20 4.13
N LYS A 127 -4.83 16.02 5.37
CA LYS A 127 -4.41 14.74 5.99
C LYS A 127 -3.18 14.09 5.35
N MET A 128 -2.35 14.84 4.63
CA MET A 128 -1.16 14.30 3.98
C MET A 128 0.06 14.26 4.90
N TYR A 129 0.87 13.23 4.68
CA TYR A 129 2.22 13.09 5.20
C TYR A 129 3.20 13.24 4.05
N LEU A 130 4.08 14.23 4.15
CA LEU A 130 5.01 14.61 3.09
C LEU A 130 6.45 14.37 3.52
N ARG A 131 7.19 13.68 2.67
CA ARG A 131 8.65 13.59 2.74
C ARG A 131 9.22 14.33 1.53
N VAL A 132 9.91 15.42 1.80
CA VAL A 132 10.40 16.33 0.77
C VAL A 132 11.91 16.26 0.72
N THR A 133 12.47 15.83 -0.41
CA THR A 133 13.90 15.86 -0.65
C THR A 133 14.29 17.26 -1.09
N LEU A 134 15.27 17.85 -0.41
CA LEU A 134 15.81 19.17 -0.73
C LEU A 134 16.75 19.07 -1.94
N ASP A 135 16.23 19.38 -3.12
CA ASP A 135 16.98 19.44 -4.38
C ASP A 135 17.30 20.87 -4.80
N LEU A 136 16.93 21.84 -3.97
CA LEU A 136 17.24 23.26 -4.11
C LEU A 136 17.95 23.75 -2.84
N PRO A 137 18.94 24.66 -2.96
CA PRO A 137 19.55 25.28 -1.80
C PRO A 137 18.54 26.19 -1.11
N ILE A 138 18.25 25.92 0.16
CA ILE A 138 17.38 26.75 1.00
C ILE A 138 18.00 26.93 2.38
N SER A 139 17.74 28.09 2.98
CA SER A 139 18.14 28.35 4.35
C SER A 139 17.23 27.63 5.35
N TYR A 140 17.68 27.58 6.60
CA TYR A 140 16.86 27.02 7.68
C TYR A 140 15.54 27.80 7.87
N GLU A 141 15.59 29.12 7.76
CA GLU A 141 14.44 30.01 7.89
C GLU A 141 13.41 29.75 6.76
N GLU A 142 13.88 29.60 5.51
CA GLU A 142 13.03 29.26 4.38
C GLU A 142 12.41 27.87 4.54
N ALA A 143 13.17 26.88 5.00
CA ALA A 143 12.67 25.54 5.26
C ALA A 143 11.57 25.53 6.34
N SER A 144 11.78 26.28 7.42
CA SER A 144 10.80 26.44 8.50
C SER A 144 9.53 27.13 8.01
N PHE A 145 9.68 28.20 7.22
CA PHE A 145 8.56 28.94 6.63
C PHE A 145 7.72 28.06 5.70
N ILE A 146 8.38 27.31 4.80
CA ILE A 146 7.70 26.36 3.89
C ILE A 146 6.90 25.34 4.68
N LYS A 147 7.52 24.75 5.68
CA LYS A 147 6.88 23.74 6.53
C LYS A 147 5.64 24.28 7.23
N GLU A 148 5.77 25.41 7.91
CA GLU A 148 4.65 26.02 8.64
C GLU A 148 3.53 26.46 7.71
N THR A 149 3.86 27.11 6.60
CA THR A 149 2.90 27.57 5.60
C THR A 149 2.08 26.40 5.05
N PHE A 150 2.74 25.35 4.60
CA PHE A 150 2.03 24.23 3.97
C PHE A 150 1.23 23.40 4.98
N ILE A 151 1.70 23.27 6.22
CA ILE A 151 0.90 22.61 7.26
C ILE A 151 -0.39 23.41 7.51
N ASN A 152 -0.30 24.73 7.62
CA ASN A 152 -1.44 25.57 7.96
C ASN A 152 -2.41 25.79 6.79
N GLU A 153 -1.90 26.01 5.58
CA GLU A 153 -2.74 26.28 4.40
C GLU A 153 -3.43 25.04 3.83
N TYR A 154 -2.77 23.88 3.89
CA TYR A 154 -3.27 22.64 3.27
C TYR A 154 -3.71 21.58 4.27
N ASP A 155 -3.71 21.87 5.57
CA ASP A 155 -4.02 20.90 6.65
C ASP A 155 -3.22 19.60 6.52
N CYS A 156 -1.94 19.72 6.20
CA CYS A 156 -1.02 18.59 6.16
C CYS A 156 -0.74 18.09 7.57
N ARG A 157 -0.68 16.79 7.76
CA ARG A 157 -0.37 16.16 9.06
C ARG A 157 1.09 16.32 9.44
N GLU A 158 1.96 16.17 8.47
CA GLU A 158 3.40 16.22 8.68
C GLU A 158 4.12 16.59 7.38
N ILE A 159 5.17 17.39 7.51
CA ILE A 159 6.15 17.64 6.45
C ILE A 159 7.55 17.39 7.00
N THR A 160 8.24 16.41 6.48
CA THR A 160 9.63 16.08 6.80
C THR A 160 10.51 16.51 5.63
N LEU A 161 11.50 17.36 5.90
CA LEU A 161 12.50 17.81 4.92
C LEU A 161 13.74 16.93 5.06
N ILE A 162 14.24 16.38 3.94
CA ILE A 162 15.40 15.49 3.90
C ILE A 162 16.46 16.12 2.98
N PRO A 163 17.71 16.29 3.44
CA PRO A 163 18.81 16.72 2.59
C PRO A 163 18.98 15.80 1.37
N SER A 164 19.41 16.36 0.24
CA SER A 164 19.80 15.53 -0.90
C SER A 164 21.13 14.84 -0.59
N GLN A 165 21.31 13.60 -1.04
CA GLN A 165 22.54 12.82 -0.80
C GLN A 165 23.81 13.43 -1.44
N GLN A 166 23.68 14.51 -2.20
CA GLN A 166 24.83 15.21 -2.82
C GLN A 166 25.61 16.09 -1.84
N ASP A 167 25.06 16.38 -0.65
CA ASP A 167 25.69 17.25 0.33
C ASP A 167 26.61 16.51 1.32
N GLU A 168 26.66 15.17 1.30
CA GLU A 168 27.50 14.37 2.21
C GLU A 168 28.94 14.12 1.71
N GLU A 169 29.29 14.50 0.47
CA GLU A 169 30.65 14.29 -0.06
C GLU A 169 31.59 15.49 0.11
N ILE A 170 31.19 16.52 0.83
CA ILE A 170 32.04 17.71 1.08
C ILE A 170 32.23 17.91 2.60
N HIS A 171 32.90 16.96 3.23
CA HIS A 171 33.64 17.25 4.51
C HIS A 171 34.77 16.24 4.71
#